data_1cd91f8f47f42933b57264536f9e4ed3
#
_entry.id   1cd91f8f47f42933b57264536f9e4ed3
#
_cell.length_a   1.000
_cell.length_b   1.000
_cell.length_c   1.000
_cell.angle_alpha   90.00
_cell.angle_beta   90.00
_cell.angle_gamma   90.00
#
_symmetry.space_group_name_H-M   'P 1'
#
loop_
_entity.id
_entity.type
_entity.pdbx_description
1 polymer ?
#
loop_
_entity_poly.entity_id
_entity_poly.type
_entity_poly.pdbx_seq_one_letter_code
_entity_poly.pdbx_strand_id
1 'polypeptide(L)'
;MPNGLRCGRIRYTNDLPVYAAFDAGAIDYPGSLHSDVPANLNAMLLNGELDLSPISAFAWASHADELVLLPDLCIGARDEVVSVVLVSQVPPSLLDGSQIFITNESASGRNLLRVLMERRYGIHPQYVVDENPLALARRGHAALLIGDSAIDALLELDRSHVYDLGKLWHEWKSEQTVFAVWAARRDVFERDPEAVRACMHALTDAYTWSRTHMEYVISEAQAAFSRPTGFYEDYYAKLNFTFHQAARSGLAAYCRELFALGVLRNVPLSLPEALGVVAP
;
A
#
# COMPACT_ATOMS: atom_id res chain seq x y z
N MET A 1 -20.63 22.72 5.58
CA MET A 1 -19.25 23.10 5.94
C MET A 1 -18.64 23.75 4.72
N PRO A 2 -18.03 24.94 4.80
CA PRO A 2 -17.50 25.62 3.60
C PRO A 2 -16.27 24.93 2.98
N ASN A 3 -15.63 24.02 3.70
CA ASN A 3 -14.51 23.22 3.19
C ASN A 3 -14.83 21.76 3.45
N GLY A 4 -14.97 20.94 2.37
CA GLY A 4 -15.16 19.50 2.46
C GLY A 4 -14.04 18.80 3.25
N LEU A 5 -14.11 17.45 3.35
CA LEU A 5 -13.11 16.68 4.09
C LEU A 5 -11.71 16.81 3.47
N ARG A 6 -10.69 16.80 4.30
CA ARG A 6 -9.28 16.78 3.92
C ARG A 6 -8.86 15.33 3.67
N CYS A 7 -8.57 15.00 2.43
CA CYS A 7 -8.20 13.65 2.03
C CYS A 7 -6.73 13.57 1.61
N GLY A 8 -6.05 12.51 2.05
CA GLY A 8 -4.72 12.16 1.57
C GLY A 8 -4.74 11.52 0.19
N ARG A 9 -3.62 11.66 -0.53
CA ARG A 9 -3.31 10.98 -1.79
C ARG A 9 -1.84 10.53 -1.76
N ILE A 10 -1.56 9.29 -2.08
CA ILE A 10 -0.18 8.79 -2.19
C ILE A 10 0.46 9.37 -3.46
N ARG A 11 1.72 9.82 -3.36
CA ARG A 11 2.46 10.46 -4.45
C ARG A 11 3.15 9.48 -5.42
N TYR A 12 2.89 8.18 -5.33
CA TYR A 12 3.50 7.18 -6.20
C TYR A 12 2.61 6.83 -7.39
N THR A 13 3.22 6.30 -8.45
CA THR A 13 2.49 5.90 -9.67
C THR A 13 1.45 4.81 -9.42
N ASN A 14 1.58 4.00 -8.35
CA ASN A 14 0.59 2.99 -7.99
C ASN A 14 -0.76 3.55 -7.54
N ASP A 15 -0.84 4.83 -7.20
CA ASP A 15 -2.09 5.48 -6.76
C ASP A 15 -2.85 6.16 -7.91
N LEU A 16 -2.19 6.41 -9.04
CA LEU A 16 -2.77 7.11 -10.19
C LEU A 16 -4.13 6.56 -10.63
N PRO A 17 -4.36 5.23 -10.72
CA PRO A 17 -5.67 4.72 -11.15
C PRO A 17 -6.85 5.17 -10.28
N VAL A 18 -6.62 5.56 -9.01
CA VAL A 18 -7.68 6.02 -8.12
C VAL A 18 -7.93 7.53 -8.26
N TYR A 19 -6.96 8.31 -8.77
CA TYR A 19 -7.03 9.77 -8.75
C TYR A 19 -7.01 10.43 -10.14
N ALA A 20 -6.70 9.68 -11.19
CA ALA A 20 -6.54 10.21 -12.55
C ALA A 20 -7.79 10.95 -13.08
N ALA A 21 -8.99 10.53 -12.70
CA ALA A 21 -10.23 11.20 -13.11
C ALA A 21 -10.35 12.63 -12.53
N PHE A 22 -9.83 12.86 -11.31
CA PHE A 22 -9.78 14.20 -10.71
C PHE A 22 -8.74 15.06 -11.41
N ASP A 23 -7.56 14.50 -11.73
CA ASP A 23 -6.50 15.21 -12.45
C ASP A 23 -6.93 15.58 -13.87
N ALA A 24 -7.74 14.74 -14.53
CA ALA A 24 -8.35 15.01 -15.83
C ALA A 24 -9.52 16.00 -15.78
N GLY A 25 -10.00 16.38 -14.58
CA GLY A 25 -11.21 17.19 -14.41
C GLY A 25 -12.50 16.48 -14.85
N ALA A 26 -12.50 15.14 -14.95
CA ALA A 26 -13.64 14.34 -15.33
C ALA A 26 -14.64 14.11 -14.19
N ILE A 27 -14.15 14.16 -12.97
CA ILE A 27 -14.94 14.01 -11.74
C ILE A 27 -14.44 15.06 -10.74
N ASP A 28 -15.37 15.71 -10.04
CA ASP A 28 -15.02 16.64 -8.94
C ASP A 28 -14.87 15.85 -7.62
N TYR A 29 -13.81 16.14 -6.87
CA TYR A 29 -13.66 15.60 -5.53
C TYR A 29 -14.41 16.47 -4.49
N PRO A 30 -15.27 15.91 -3.63
CA PRO A 30 -16.11 16.68 -2.71
C PRO A 30 -15.37 17.20 -1.46
N GLY A 31 -14.07 17.47 -1.57
CA GLY A 31 -13.22 17.95 -0.49
C GLY A 31 -11.91 18.51 -1.01
N SER A 32 -10.86 18.41 -0.21
CA SER A 32 -9.50 18.77 -0.62
C SER A 32 -8.59 17.55 -0.67
N LEU A 33 -7.70 17.49 -1.66
CA LEU A 33 -6.69 16.42 -1.79
C LEU A 33 -5.32 16.96 -1.39
N HIS A 34 -4.62 16.22 -0.51
CA HIS A 34 -3.26 16.48 -0.10
C HIS A 34 -2.36 15.31 -0.51
N SER A 35 -1.35 15.60 -1.34
CA SER A 35 -0.46 14.56 -1.88
C SER A 35 0.86 14.49 -1.12
N ASP A 36 1.19 13.32 -0.57
CA ASP A 36 2.45 13.09 0.13
C ASP A 36 2.87 11.61 0.08
N VAL A 37 4.03 11.29 0.66
CA VAL A 37 4.50 9.90 0.85
C VAL A 37 3.67 9.19 1.92
N PRO A 38 3.54 7.83 1.86
CA PRO A 38 2.68 7.07 2.78
C PRO A 38 2.97 7.31 4.27
N ALA A 39 4.24 7.47 4.66
CA ALA A 39 4.61 7.69 6.06
C ALA A 39 4.04 9.02 6.60
N ASN A 40 4.11 10.09 5.79
CA ASN A 40 3.57 11.41 6.17
C ASN A 40 2.04 11.36 6.22
N LEU A 41 1.39 10.74 5.22
CA LEU A 41 -0.08 10.59 5.22
C LEU A 41 -0.59 9.82 6.43
N ASN A 42 0.11 8.74 6.84
CA ASN A 42 -0.20 8.02 8.07
C ASN A 42 -0.16 8.96 9.29
N ALA A 43 0.92 9.73 9.44
CA ALA A 43 1.09 10.66 10.55
C ALA A 43 0.03 11.76 10.54
N MET A 44 -0.23 12.37 9.38
CA MET A 44 -1.22 13.44 9.23
C MET A 44 -2.65 12.98 9.56
N LEU A 45 -3.03 11.74 9.15
CA LEU A 45 -4.33 11.19 9.51
C LEU A 45 -4.45 10.97 11.03
N LEU A 46 -3.43 10.36 11.65
CA LEU A 46 -3.41 10.09 13.09
C LEU A 46 -3.36 11.37 13.92
N ASN A 47 -2.66 12.40 13.46
CA ASN A 47 -2.58 13.71 14.13
C ASN A 47 -3.81 14.61 13.88
N GLY A 48 -4.76 14.20 13.03
CA GLY A 48 -5.97 14.97 12.73
C GLY A 48 -5.76 16.11 11.72
N GLU A 49 -4.67 16.08 10.99
CA GLU A 49 -4.39 17.01 9.88
C GLU A 49 -5.16 16.59 8.62
N LEU A 50 -5.46 15.28 8.47
CA LEU A 50 -6.36 14.72 7.48
C LEU A 50 -7.58 14.08 8.16
N ASP A 51 -8.66 13.98 7.43
CA ASP A 51 -9.94 13.41 7.86
C ASP A 51 -10.13 11.99 7.30
N LEU A 52 -9.64 11.74 6.08
CA LEU A 52 -9.66 10.49 5.33
C LEU A 52 -8.35 10.36 4.54
N SER A 53 -7.80 9.15 4.42
CA SER A 53 -6.57 8.92 3.64
C SER A 53 -6.41 7.46 3.24
N PRO A 54 -5.77 7.17 2.08
CA PRO A 54 -5.08 5.92 1.92
C PRO A 54 -3.94 5.89 2.94
N ILE A 55 -3.87 4.82 3.72
CA ILE A 55 -2.82 4.60 4.71
C ILE A 55 -2.28 3.18 4.63
N SER A 56 -1.10 2.96 5.19
CA SER A 56 -0.56 1.61 5.21
C SER A 56 -1.48 0.65 5.98
N ALA A 57 -1.65 -0.58 5.47
CA ALA A 57 -2.43 -1.61 6.13
C ALA A 57 -1.96 -1.87 7.58
N PHE A 58 -0.64 -1.76 7.81
CA PHE A 58 -0.06 -1.84 9.14
C PHE A 58 -0.48 -0.67 10.05
N ALA A 59 -0.44 0.57 9.54
CA ALA A 59 -0.84 1.74 10.34
C ALA A 59 -2.32 1.65 10.73
N TRP A 60 -3.20 1.27 9.79
CA TRP A 60 -4.59 0.99 10.12
C TRP A 60 -4.73 -0.08 11.19
N ALA A 61 -4.08 -1.24 11.01
CA ALA A 61 -4.19 -2.35 11.96
C ALA A 61 -3.70 -1.99 13.37
N SER A 62 -2.70 -1.10 13.47
CA SER A 62 -2.15 -0.63 14.74
C SER A 62 -3.05 0.40 15.46
N HIS A 63 -3.95 1.06 14.72
CA HIS A 63 -4.84 2.13 15.20
C HIS A 63 -6.31 1.87 14.85
N ALA A 64 -6.71 0.60 14.78
CA ALA A 64 -8.06 0.19 14.37
C ALA A 64 -9.16 0.72 15.33
N ASP A 65 -8.82 1.05 16.57
CA ASP A 65 -9.74 1.66 17.53
C ASP A 65 -10.00 3.16 17.22
N GLU A 66 -9.05 3.85 16.57
CA GLU A 66 -9.12 5.27 16.23
C GLU A 66 -9.62 5.51 14.80
N LEU A 67 -9.50 4.51 13.94
CA LEU A 67 -9.78 4.60 12.51
C LEU A 67 -10.95 3.69 12.11
N VAL A 68 -11.72 4.16 11.15
CA VAL A 68 -12.74 3.35 10.45
C VAL A 68 -12.16 2.90 9.12
N LEU A 69 -12.09 1.59 8.91
CA LEU A 69 -11.70 1.01 7.63
C LEU A 69 -12.81 1.25 6.62
N LEU A 70 -12.46 1.88 5.50
CA LEU A 70 -13.42 2.19 4.45
C LEU A 70 -13.50 1.04 3.43
N PRO A 71 -14.70 0.80 2.85
CA PRO A 71 -14.89 -0.28 1.89
C PRO A 71 -14.31 0.05 0.51
N ASP A 72 -14.40 -0.92 -0.38
CA ASP A 72 -14.30 -0.85 -1.84
C ASP A 72 -12.89 -0.67 -2.40
N LEU A 73 -12.00 0.10 -1.77
CA LEU A 73 -10.67 0.38 -2.29
C LEU A 73 -9.54 -0.13 -1.38
N CYS A 74 -8.51 -0.66 -2.02
CA CYS A 74 -7.20 -0.96 -1.40
C CYS A 74 -6.09 -0.80 -2.45
N ILE A 75 -4.85 -0.80 -2.03
CA ILE A 75 -3.69 -1.03 -2.90
C ILE A 75 -3.05 -2.33 -2.47
N GLY A 76 -3.12 -3.31 -3.34
CA GLY A 76 -2.62 -4.66 -3.10
C GLY A 76 -2.21 -5.36 -4.39
N ALA A 77 -1.94 -6.65 -4.29
CA ALA A 77 -1.63 -7.50 -5.44
C ALA A 77 -2.20 -8.90 -5.23
N ARG A 78 -2.55 -9.55 -6.33
CA ARG A 78 -3.01 -10.95 -6.28
C ARG A 78 -1.84 -11.91 -6.04
N ASP A 79 -0.69 -11.60 -6.63
CA ASP A 79 0.57 -12.34 -6.57
C ASP A 79 1.72 -11.33 -6.52
N GLU A 80 2.38 -11.03 -7.64
CA GLU A 80 3.46 -10.04 -7.72
C GLU A 80 2.94 -8.62 -7.57
N VAL A 81 3.59 -7.81 -6.71
CA VAL A 81 3.28 -6.39 -6.55
C VAL A 81 4.19 -5.48 -7.36
N VAL A 82 5.37 -5.96 -7.76
CA VAL A 82 6.39 -5.23 -8.54
C VAL A 82 7.06 -4.10 -7.75
N SER A 83 6.28 -3.34 -7.01
CA SER A 83 6.70 -2.11 -6.31
C SER A 83 7.03 -2.29 -4.82
N VAL A 84 7.20 -3.53 -4.35
CA VAL A 84 7.70 -3.84 -2.99
C VAL A 84 8.60 -5.06 -3.07
N VAL A 85 9.92 -4.85 -3.10
CA VAL A 85 10.88 -5.92 -3.37
C VAL A 85 12.02 -5.92 -2.35
N LEU A 86 12.51 -7.11 -2.04
CA LEU A 86 13.80 -7.33 -1.40
C LEU A 86 14.84 -7.59 -2.50
N VAL A 87 15.86 -6.76 -2.57
CA VAL A 87 17.06 -7.04 -3.38
C VAL A 87 18.07 -7.76 -2.51
N SER A 88 18.65 -8.87 -2.98
CA SER A 88 19.69 -9.60 -2.24
C SER A 88 20.49 -10.50 -3.17
N GLN A 89 21.80 -10.56 -2.96
CA GLN A 89 22.73 -11.43 -3.72
C GLN A 89 22.58 -12.93 -3.36
N VAL A 90 21.86 -13.22 -2.27
CA VAL A 90 21.56 -14.58 -1.82
C VAL A 90 20.07 -14.77 -1.62
N PRO A 91 19.56 -16.00 -1.65
CA PRO A 91 18.15 -16.27 -1.34
C PRO A 91 17.74 -15.69 0.02
N PRO A 92 16.49 -15.22 0.17
CA PRO A 92 16.00 -14.63 1.43
C PRO A 92 16.23 -15.50 2.66
N SER A 93 16.12 -16.82 2.53
CA SER A 93 16.34 -17.80 3.61
C SER A 93 17.78 -17.86 4.14
N LEU A 94 18.75 -17.29 3.44
CA LEU A 94 20.15 -17.25 3.83
C LEU A 94 20.59 -15.92 4.46
N LEU A 95 19.66 -15.01 4.77
CA LEU A 95 19.94 -13.70 5.34
C LEU A 95 19.93 -13.66 6.87
N ASP A 96 20.03 -14.82 7.54
CA ASP A 96 20.09 -14.83 9.01
C ASP A 96 21.29 -14.03 9.54
N GLY A 97 21.04 -13.14 10.51
CA GLY A 97 22.05 -12.24 11.07
C GLY A 97 22.59 -11.16 10.12
N SER A 98 22.23 -11.21 8.83
CA SER A 98 22.69 -10.23 7.83
C SER A 98 21.98 -8.89 8.00
N GLN A 99 22.61 -7.81 7.53
CA GLN A 99 21.96 -6.50 7.46
C GLN A 99 21.05 -6.42 6.22
N ILE A 100 19.82 -5.94 6.43
CA ILE A 100 18.90 -5.53 5.36
C ILE A 100 18.63 -4.04 5.54
N PHE A 101 18.98 -3.25 4.52
CA PHE A 101 18.70 -1.82 4.52
C PHE A 101 17.26 -1.56 4.13
N ILE A 102 16.57 -0.69 4.87
CA ILE A 102 15.14 -0.42 4.71
C ILE A 102 14.87 1.08 4.67
N THR A 103 13.81 1.49 3.97
CA THR A 103 13.30 2.86 4.04
C THR A 103 12.29 3.03 5.18
N ASN A 104 12.17 4.25 5.71
CA ASN A 104 11.10 4.62 6.64
C ASN A 104 9.74 4.86 5.96
N GLU A 105 9.69 4.95 4.64
CA GLU A 105 8.49 5.35 3.90
C GLU A 105 7.40 4.27 3.83
N SER A 106 7.72 2.99 4.10
CA SER A 106 6.77 1.88 4.00
C SER A 106 6.62 1.08 5.29
N ALA A 107 5.59 1.38 6.05
CA ALA A 107 5.28 0.61 7.25
C ALA A 107 4.78 -0.82 6.92
N SER A 108 3.88 -0.99 5.93
CA SER A 108 3.39 -2.31 5.53
C SER A 108 4.47 -3.18 4.90
N GLY A 109 5.26 -2.64 3.95
CA GLY A 109 6.32 -3.40 3.28
C GLY A 109 7.41 -3.87 4.24
N ARG A 110 7.85 -2.99 5.16
CA ARG A 110 8.82 -3.33 6.20
C ARG A 110 8.32 -4.44 7.12
N ASN A 111 7.09 -4.37 7.57
CA ASN A 111 6.53 -5.38 8.45
C ASN A 111 6.20 -6.68 7.70
N LEU A 112 5.83 -6.63 6.41
CA LEU A 112 5.70 -7.82 5.58
C LEU A 112 7.05 -8.52 5.41
N LEU A 113 8.14 -7.76 5.18
CA LEU A 113 9.48 -8.31 5.14
C LEU A 113 9.81 -9.04 6.47
N ARG A 114 9.54 -8.43 7.62
CA ARG A 114 9.74 -9.08 8.93
C ARG A 114 8.94 -10.37 9.06
N VAL A 115 7.68 -10.33 8.69
CA VAL A 115 6.80 -11.53 8.69
C VAL A 115 7.40 -12.63 7.82
N LEU A 116 7.87 -12.31 6.61
CA LEU A 116 8.50 -13.29 5.72
C LEU A 116 9.80 -13.84 6.32
N MET A 117 10.70 -13.01 6.83
CA MET A 117 11.96 -13.46 7.40
C MET A 117 11.74 -14.30 8.66
N GLU A 118 10.98 -13.79 9.64
CA GLU A 118 10.87 -14.41 10.95
C GLU A 118 9.86 -15.55 10.98
N ARG A 119 8.74 -15.47 10.21
CA ARG A 119 7.65 -16.48 10.27
C ARG A 119 7.71 -17.51 9.16
N ARG A 120 8.09 -17.12 7.92
CA ARG A 120 8.21 -18.06 6.79
C ARG A 120 9.56 -18.77 6.80
N TYR A 121 10.65 -18.00 6.99
CA TYR A 121 12.02 -18.55 6.88
C TYR A 121 12.65 -18.89 8.23
N GLY A 122 12.12 -18.37 9.35
CA GLY A 122 12.64 -18.64 10.71
C GLY A 122 14.01 -18.00 10.96
N ILE A 123 14.30 -16.86 10.34
CA ILE A 123 15.58 -16.14 10.41
C ILE A 123 15.39 -14.74 10.97
N HIS A 124 16.47 -14.15 11.52
CA HIS A 124 16.45 -12.87 12.21
C HIS A 124 17.52 -11.90 11.65
N PRO A 125 17.28 -11.27 10.49
CA PRO A 125 18.15 -10.23 9.96
C PRO A 125 18.18 -8.98 10.83
N GLN A 126 19.22 -8.15 10.66
CA GLN A 126 19.31 -6.84 11.25
C GLN A 126 18.75 -5.79 10.29
N TYR A 127 17.70 -5.06 10.68
CA TYR A 127 17.08 -4.04 9.84
C TYR A 127 17.73 -2.68 10.12
N VAL A 128 18.35 -2.08 9.09
CA VAL A 128 19.06 -0.81 9.17
C VAL A 128 18.32 0.22 8.32
N VAL A 129 17.89 1.31 8.94
CA VAL A 129 17.23 2.40 8.22
C VAL A 129 18.27 3.19 7.44
N ASP A 130 17.99 3.44 6.16
CA ASP A 130 18.83 4.25 5.28
C ASP A 130 17.93 5.16 4.41
N GLU A 131 18.46 6.33 4.04
CA GLU A 131 17.76 7.30 3.19
C GLU A 131 17.76 6.89 1.72
N ASN A 132 18.72 6.07 1.28
CA ASN A 132 18.85 5.62 -0.09
C ASN A 132 19.17 4.12 -0.21
N PRO A 133 18.24 3.23 0.17
CA PRO A 133 18.46 1.79 0.08
C PRO A 133 18.75 1.30 -1.34
N LEU A 134 18.25 1.99 -2.39
CA LEU A 134 18.53 1.64 -3.78
C LEU A 134 20.02 1.78 -4.13
N ALA A 135 20.69 2.84 -3.64
CA ALA A 135 22.13 2.99 -3.85
C ALA A 135 22.94 1.87 -3.19
N LEU A 136 22.46 1.35 -2.05
CA LEU A 136 23.06 0.22 -1.36
C LEU A 136 22.79 -1.10 -2.10
N ALA A 137 21.56 -1.30 -2.60
CA ALA A 137 21.21 -2.45 -3.44
C ALA A 137 22.10 -2.54 -4.69
N ARG A 138 22.34 -1.41 -5.38
CA ARG A 138 23.27 -1.33 -6.54
C ARG A 138 24.71 -1.72 -6.19
N ARG A 139 25.10 -1.63 -4.92
CA ARG A 139 26.42 -2.07 -4.41
C ARG A 139 26.42 -3.52 -3.92
N GLY A 140 25.31 -4.25 -4.06
CA GLY A 140 25.19 -5.65 -3.66
C GLY A 140 24.75 -5.88 -2.21
N HIS A 141 24.36 -4.83 -1.47
CA HIS A 141 23.77 -5.00 -0.14
C HIS A 141 22.32 -5.47 -0.23
N ALA A 142 21.87 -6.22 0.77
CA ALA A 142 20.45 -6.56 0.88
C ALA A 142 19.63 -5.33 1.25
N ALA A 143 18.56 -5.05 0.49
CA ALA A 143 17.75 -3.85 0.71
C ALA A 143 16.26 -4.09 0.38
N LEU A 144 15.36 -3.54 1.20
CA LEU A 144 13.95 -3.42 0.90
C LEU A 144 13.71 -2.12 0.16
N LEU A 145 13.12 -2.23 -1.02
CA LEU A 145 12.75 -1.11 -1.87
C LEU A 145 11.25 -1.06 -2.09
N ILE A 146 10.71 0.15 -2.24
CA ILE A 146 9.28 0.38 -2.47
C ILE A 146 9.05 1.40 -3.57
N GLY A 147 7.81 1.40 -4.12
CA GLY A 147 7.39 2.37 -5.13
C GLY A 147 8.31 2.37 -6.34
N ASP A 148 8.61 3.56 -6.85
CA ASP A 148 9.43 3.72 -8.06
C ASP A 148 10.86 3.23 -7.89
N SER A 149 11.44 3.30 -6.69
CA SER A 149 12.77 2.73 -6.40
C SER A 149 12.81 1.19 -6.52
N ALA A 150 11.71 0.51 -6.20
CA ALA A 150 11.60 -0.94 -6.41
C ALA A 150 11.50 -1.27 -7.91
N ILE A 151 10.75 -0.45 -8.66
CA ILE A 151 10.63 -0.58 -10.12
C ILE A 151 11.99 -0.32 -10.78
N ASP A 152 12.74 0.69 -10.36
CA ASP A 152 14.10 0.97 -10.85
C ASP A 152 15.01 -0.26 -10.64
N ALA A 153 15.02 -0.83 -9.43
CA ALA A 153 15.82 -2.02 -9.15
C ALA A 153 15.41 -3.20 -10.04
N LEU A 154 14.11 -3.41 -10.27
CA LEU A 154 13.61 -4.49 -11.12
C LEU A 154 14.04 -4.34 -12.60
N LEU A 155 14.19 -3.10 -13.08
CA LEU A 155 14.60 -2.78 -14.45
C LEU A 155 16.11 -2.76 -14.63
N GLU A 156 16.88 -2.42 -13.59
CA GLU A 156 18.33 -2.19 -13.67
C GLU A 156 19.16 -3.38 -13.17
N LEU A 157 18.67 -4.13 -12.18
CA LEU A 157 19.43 -5.20 -11.52
C LEU A 157 19.11 -6.57 -12.12
N ASP A 158 19.96 -7.54 -11.84
CA ASP A 158 19.69 -8.94 -12.19
C ASP A 158 18.44 -9.43 -11.45
N ARG A 159 17.43 -9.83 -12.21
CA ARG A 159 16.13 -10.29 -11.69
C ARG A 159 16.25 -11.50 -10.76
N SER A 160 17.30 -12.29 -10.86
CA SER A 160 17.57 -13.40 -9.94
C SER A 160 17.86 -12.94 -8.50
N HIS A 161 18.20 -11.66 -8.32
CA HIS A 161 18.47 -11.03 -7.04
C HIS A 161 17.32 -10.12 -6.54
N VAL A 162 16.19 -10.08 -7.26
CA VAL A 162 15.03 -9.25 -6.90
C VAL A 162 13.88 -10.17 -6.50
N TYR A 163 13.51 -10.10 -5.23
CA TYR A 163 12.46 -10.94 -4.61
C TYR A 163 11.23 -10.09 -4.33
N ASP A 164 10.15 -10.30 -5.07
CA ASP A 164 8.88 -9.61 -4.88
C ASP A 164 8.19 -10.10 -3.60
N LEU A 165 7.86 -9.18 -2.68
CA LEU A 165 7.27 -9.55 -1.40
C LEU A 165 5.83 -10.04 -1.52
N GLY A 166 5.08 -9.53 -2.50
CA GLY A 166 3.73 -10.02 -2.81
C GLY A 166 3.77 -11.48 -3.24
N LYS A 167 4.68 -11.81 -4.18
CA LYS A 167 4.90 -13.19 -4.64
C LYS A 167 5.33 -14.11 -3.50
N LEU A 168 6.31 -13.69 -2.70
CA LEU A 168 6.77 -14.49 -1.56
C LEU A 168 5.64 -14.74 -0.55
N TRP A 169 4.77 -13.77 -0.34
CA TRP A 169 3.59 -13.92 0.51
C TRP A 169 2.60 -14.91 -0.10
N HIS A 170 2.25 -14.74 -1.37
CA HIS A 170 1.31 -15.60 -2.08
C HIS A 170 1.76 -17.06 -2.11
N GLU A 171 3.03 -17.32 -2.40
CA GLU A 171 3.63 -18.66 -2.36
C GLU A 171 3.50 -19.34 -1.00
N TRP A 172 3.53 -18.56 0.08
CA TRP A 172 3.44 -19.11 1.44
C TRP A 172 2.02 -19.24 1.96
N LYS A 173 1.18 -18.23 1.71
CA LYS A 173 -0.17 -18.15 2.30
C LYS A 173 -1.29 -18.47 1.33
N SER A 174 -1.04 -18.45 0.02
CA SER A 174 -2.06 -18.49 -1.04
C SER A 174 -3.10 -17.36 -0.91
N GLU A 175 -2.72 -16.24 -0.30
CA GLU A 175 -3.54 -15.06 -0.05
C GLU A 175 -3.03 -13.86 -0.86
N GLN A 176 -3.91 -12.90 -1.12
CA GLN A 176 -3.51 -11.60 -1.69
C GLN A 176 -2.74 -10.77 -0.67
N THR A 177 -1.84 -9.90 -1.15
CA THR A 177 -1.26 -8.85 -0.30
C THR A 177 -2.11 -7.59 -0.34
N VAL A 178 -2.19 -6.88 0.81
CA VAL A 178 -2.77 -5.54 0.90
C VAL A 178 -1.74 -4.64 1.59
N PHE A 179 -1.26 -3.64 0.86
CA PHE A 179 -0.25 -2.70 1.36
C PHE A 179 -0.85 -1.42 1.91
N ALA A 180 -1.94 -0.94 1.29
CA ALA A 180 -2.66 0.23 1.74
C ALA A 180 -4.18 0.01 1.68
N VAL A 181 -4.88 0.68 2.57
CA VAL A 181 -6.34 0.73 2.67
C VAL A 181 -6.79 2.18 2.82
N TRP A 182 -8.04 2.48 2.48
CA TRP A 182 -8.60 3.78 2.81
C TRP A 182 -9.21 3.73 4.20
N ALA A 183 -8.89 4.73 5.01
CA ALA A 183 -9.42 4.88 6.36
C ALA A 183 -9.83 6.33 6.63
N ALA A 184 -10.87 6.50 7.43
CA ALA A 184 -11.26 7.77 8.00
C ALA A 184 -11.01 7.76 9.51
N ARG A 185 -10.79 8.92 10.09
CA ARG A 185 -10.81 9.08 11.54
C ARG A 185 -12.20 8.73 12.07
N ARG A 186 -12.25 8.01 13.17
CA ARG A 186 -13.53 7.59 13.78
C ARG A 186 -14.40 8.76 14.18
N ASP A 187 -13.82 9.79 14.80
CA ASP A 187 -14.54 11.01 15.20
C ASP A 187 -15.10 11.78 14.01
N VAL A 188 -14.44 11.75 12.86
CA VAL A 188 -14.92 12.36 11.61
C VAL A 188 -16.08 11.54 11.05
N PHE A 189 -15.94 10.20 10.97
CA PHE A 189 -16.98 9.32 10.49
C PHE A 189 -18.25 9.39 11.35
N GLU A 190 -18.11 9.42 12.67
CA GLU A 190 -19.26 9.55 13.60
C GLU A 190 -19.95 10.91 13.51
N ARG A 191 -19.19 11.98 13.26
CA ARG A 191 -19.72 13.33 13.11
C ARG A 191 -20.43 13.57 11.78
N ASP A 192 -19.86 13.07 10.68
CA ASP A 192 -20.36 13.31 9.32
C ASP A 192 -20.12 12.10 8.41
N PRO A 193 -20.89 11.00 8.62
CA PRO A 193 -20.75 9.79 7.81
C PRO A 193 -21.12 10.01 6.33
N GLU A 194 -21.99 10.97 6.04
CA GLU A 194 -22.40 11.27 4.65
C GLU A 194 -21.26 11.92 3.86
N ALA A 195 -20.52 12.85 4.46
CA ALA A 195 -19.35 13.44 3.81
C ALA A 195 -18.26 12.38 3.54
N VAL A 196 -18.02 11.45 4.48
CA VAL A 196 -17.08 10.33 4.27
C VAL A 196 -17.55 9.43 3.13
N ARG A 197 -18.85 9.07 3.08
CA ARG A 197 -19.41 8.27 1.98
C ARG A 197 -19.28 8.99 0.64
N ALA A 198 -19.59 10.29 0.58
CA ALA A 198 -19.45 11.08 -0.65
C ALA A 198 -17.99 11.07 -1.17
N CYS A 199 -17.01 11.21 -0.28
CA CYS A 199 -15.60 11.11 -0.65
C CYS A 199 -15.25 9.71 -1.20
N MET A 200 -15.72 8.63 -0.55
CA MET A 200 -15.48 7.27 -1.02
C MET A 200 -16.16 6.96 -2.35
N HIS A 201 -17.38 7.43 -2.54
CA HIS A 201 -18.07 7.29 -3.84
C HIS A 201 -17.29 7.99 -4.95
N ALA A 202 -16.84 9.23 -4.72
CA ALA A 202 -16.02 9.94 -5.71
C ALA A 202 -14.72 9.19 -6.05
N LEU A 203 -14.05 8.59 -5.06
CA LEU A 203 -12.84 7.78 -5.28
C LEU A 203 -13.15 6.49 -6.07
N THR A 204 -14.25 5.80 -5.77
CA THR A 204 -14.67 4.60 -6.50
C THR A 204 -15.12 4.91 -7.93
N ASP A 205 -15.81 6.02 -8.13
CA ASP A 205 -16.18 6.51 -9.46
C ASP A 205 -14.94 6.91 -10.28
N ALA A 206 -13.97 7.58 -9.64
CA ALA A 206 -12.70 7.93 -10.28
C ALA A 206 -11.91 6.68 -10.68
N TYR A 207 -11.84 5.67 -9.84
CA TYR A 207 -11.23 4.39 -10.19
C TYR A 207 -11.99 3.69 -11.34
N THR A 208 -13.32 3.72 -11.32
CA THR A 208 -14.15 3.16 -12.40
C THR A 208 -13.92 3.87 -13.73
N TRP A 209 -13.84 5.20 -13.71
CA TRP A 209 -13.46 6.00 -14.88
C TRP A 209 -12.08 5.62 -15.41
N SER A 210 -11.08 5.50 -14.53
CA SER A 210 -9.71 5.15 -14.90
C SER A 210 -9.60 3.79 -15.59
N ARG A 211 -10.44 2.81 -15.19
CA ARG A 211 -10.48 1.49 -15.83
C ARG A 211 -10.90 1.56 -17.30
N THR A 212 -11.70 2.53 -17.70
CA THR A 212 -12.13 2.76 -19.08
C THR A 212 -11.25 3.78 -19.82
N HIS A 213 -10.36 4.46 -19.09
CA HIS A 213 -9.43 5.47 -19.63
C HIS A 213 -7.97 5.13 -19.25
N MET A 214 -7.62 3.84 -19.30
CA MET A 214 -6.30 3.37 -18.86
C MET A 214 -5.17 3.99 -19.70
N GLU A 215 -5.40 4.32 -20.96
CA GLU A 215 -4.42 5.04 -21.81
C GLU A 215 -4.05 6.40 -21.20
N TYR A 216 -5.01 7.12 -20.63
CA TYR A 216 -4.74 8.38 -19.92
C TYR A 216 -3.90 8.12 -18.66
N VAL A 217 -4.29 7.14 -17.83
CA VAL A 217 -3.55 6.78 -16.60
C VAL A 217 -2.10 6.41 -16.93
N ILE A 218 -1.89 5.62 -17.99
CA ILE A 218 -0.56 5.21 -18.44
C ILE A 218 0.24 6.41 -18.95
N SER A 219 -0.38 7.33 -19.68
CA SER A 219 0.29 8.54 -20.16
C SER A 219 0.79 9.44 -19.02
N GLU A 220 -0.02 9.62 -17.97
CA GLU A 220 0.37 10.34 -16.75
C GLU A 220 1.50 9.64 -15.99
N ALA A 221 1.43 8.31 -15.86
CA ALA A 221 2.50 7.53 -15.27
C ALA A 221 3.81 7.66 -16.05
N GLN A 222 3.77 7.58 -17.38
CA GLN A 222 4.93 7.76 -18.24
C GLN A 222 5.50 9.19 -18.18
N ALA A 223 4.66 10.19 -18.02
CA ALA A 223 5.09 11.58 -17.85
C ALA A 223 5.80 11.79 -16.50
N ALA A 224 5.32 11.12 -15.43
CA ALA A 224 5.95 11.18 -14.11
C ALA A 224 7.27 10.40 -14.06
N PHE A 225 7.27 9.15 -14.55
CA PHE A 225 8.44 8.27 -14.59
C PHE A 225 8.45 7.48 -15.91
N SER A 226 9.35 7.85 -16.81
CA SER A 226 9.51 7.14 -18.09
C SER A 226 9.97 5.70 -17.87
N ARG A 227 9.21 4.74 -18.41
CA ARG A 227 9.46 3.29 -18.31
C ARG A 227 9.43 2.66 -19.70
N PRO A 228 9.97 1.44 -19.89
CA PRO A 228 9.86 0.72 -21.16
C PRO A 228 8.40 0.59 -21.62
N THR A 229 8.20 0.57 -22.93
CA THR A 229 6.87 0.37 -23.55
C THR A 229 6.21 -0.90 -23.00
N GLY A 230 4.94 -0.82 -22.66
CA GLY A 230 4.16 -1.94 -22.08
C GLY A 230 4.34 -2.14 -20.59
N PHE A 231 5.28 -1.43 -19.94
CA PHE A 231 5.55 -1.61 -18.51
C PHE A 231 4.34 -1.29 -17.62
N TYR A 232 3.70 -0.13 -17.84
CA TYR A 232 2.60 0.29 -16.99
C TYR A 232 1.32 -0.51 -17.21
N GLU A 233 1.08 -1.00 -18.43
CA GLU A 233 0.02 -1.95 -18.74
C GLU A 233 0.17 -3.22 -17.90
N ASP A 234 1.35 -3.82 -17.91
CA ASP A 234 1.67 -5.03 -17.14
C ASP A 234 1.65 -4.75 -15.63
N TYR A 235 2.13 -3.60 -15.19
CA TYR A 235 2.18 -3.21 -13.80
C TYR A 235 0.78 -3.05 -13.19
N TYR A 236 -0.07 -2.24 -13.84
CA TYR A 236 -1.43 -2.03 -13.35
C TYR A 236 -2.31 -3.29 -13.43
N ALA A 237 -2.03 -4.21 -14.38
CA ALA A 237 -2.72 -5.49 -14.44
C ALA A 237 -2.40 -6.42 -13.23
N LYS A 238 -1.24 -6.26 -12.60
CA LYS A 238 -0.83 -7.03 -11.41
C LYS A 238 -1.40 -6.46 -10.11
N LEU A 239 -1.64 -5.15 -10.06
CA LEU A 239 -2.19 -4.49 -8.88
C LEU A 239 -3.68 -4.83 -8.69
N ASN A 240 -4.08 -4.84 -7.44
CA ASN A 240 -5.48 -4.95 -7.04
C ASN A 240 -5.91 -3.70 -6.28
N PHE A 241 -6.92 -3.00 -6.80
CA PHE A 241 -7.47 -1.79 -6.20
C PHE A 241 -8.81 -2.04 -5.51
N THR A 242 -9.36 -3.24 -5.62
CA THR A 242 -10.69 -3.56 -5.07
C THR A 242 -10.55 -4.30 -3.74
N PHE A 243 -11.20 -3.77 -2.70
CA PHE A 243 -11.16 -4.34 -1.36
C PHE A 243 -12.28 -5.35 -1.13
N HIS A 244 -12.36 -6.36 -2.02
CA HIS A 244 -13.31 -7.46 -1.94
C HIS A 244 -12.83 -8.61 -1.03
N GLN A 245 -13.61 -9.69 -0.96
CA GLN A 245 -13.39 -10.81 -0.04
C GLN A 245 -11.95 -11.34 -0.03
N ALA A 246 -11.31 -11.53 -1.19
CA ALA A 246 -9.96 -12.07 -1.25
C ALA A 246 -8.90 -11.09 -0.65
N ALA A 247 -9.03 -9.78 -0.92
CA ALA A 247 -8.17 -8.77 -0.33
C ALA A 247 -8.39 -8.66 1.19
N ARG A 248 -9.65 -8.75 1.65
CA ARG A 248 -9.99 -8.77 3.08
C ARG A 248 -9.42 -9.99 3.78
N SER A 249 -9.48 -11.18 3.16
CA SER A 249 -8.86 -12.40 3.68
C SER A 249 -7.34 -12.23 3.81
N GLY A 250 -6.70 -11.68 2.78
CA GLY A 250 -5.26 -11.38 2.78
C GLY A 250 -4.85 -10.39 3.87
N LEU A 251 -5.61 -9.30 4.05
CA LEU A 251 -5.37 -8.34 5.13
C LEU A 251 -5.52 -9.01 6.51
N ALA A 252 -6.57 -9.83 6.69
CA ALA A 252 -6.77 -10.56 7.94
C ALA A 252 -5.63 -11.56 8.21
N ALA A 253 -5.14 -12.26 7.17
CA ALA A 253 -3.98 -13.14 7.28
C ALA A 253 -2.72 -12.36 7.69
N TYR A 254 -2.48 -11.20 7.07
CA TYR A 254 -1.36 -10.32 7.43
C TYR A 254 -1.42 -9.84 8.89
N CYS A 255 -2.59 -9.38 9.35
CA CYS A 255 -2.79 -8.98 10.75
C CYS A 255 -2.53 -10.13 11.74
N ARG A 256 -2.95 -11.37 11.42
CA ARG A 256 -2.66 -12.55 12.25
C ARG A 256 -1.17 -12.82 12.38
N GLU A 257 -0.40 -12.70 11.29
CA GLU A 257 1.05 -12.90 11.33
C GLU A 257 1.77 -11.79 12.10
N LEU A 258 1.33 -10.53 11.98
CA LEU A 258 1.84 -9.41 12.76
C LEU A 258 1.57 -9.58 14.25
N PHE A 259 0.39 -10.08 14.62
CA PHE A 259 0.05 -10.41 16.00
C PHE A 259 0.93 -11.57 16.53
N ALA A 260 1.12 -12.62 15.74
CA ALA A 260 1.99 -13.75 16.09
C ALA A 260 3.46 -13.35 16.27
N LEU A 261 3.91 -12.27 15.60
CA LEU A 261 5.22 -11.65 15.82
C LEU A 261 5.28 -10.71 17.04
N GLY A 262 4.15 -10.45 17.72
CA GLY A 262 4.06 -9.46 18.79
C GLY A 262 4.19 -8.00 18.31
N VAL A 263 4.02 -7.76 17.01
CA VAL A 263 4.06 -6.41 16.40
C VAL A 263 2.74 -5.69 16.59
N LEU A 264 1.62 -6.42 16.52
CA LEU A 264 0.29 -5.91 16.87
C LEU A 264 -0.07 -6.38 18.28
N ARG A 265 -0.75 -5.53 19.04
CA ARG A 265 -1.28 -5.86 20.36
C ARG A 265 -2.52 -6.75 20.28
N ASN A 266 -3.35 -6.51 19.27
CA ASN A 266 -4.59 -7.23 18.99
C ASN A 266 -4.69 -7.49 17.48
N VAL A 267 -5.36 -8.57 17.08
CA VAL A 267 -5.87 -8.69 15.71
C VAL A 267 -7.12 -7.82 15.65
N PRO A 268 -7.21 -6.83 14.72
CA PRO A 268 -8.42 -6.04 14.58
C PRO A 268 -9.64 -6.95 14.43
N LEU A 269 -10.69 -6.69 15.21
CA LEU A 269 -11.95 -7.44 15.19
C LEU A 269 -12.47 -7.55 13.77
N SER A 270 -13.16 -8.63 13.49
CA SER A 270 -13.55 -9.08 12.15
C SER A 270 -13.81 -7.95 11.15
N LEU A 271 -13.07 -7.96 10.05
CA LEU A 271 -13.17 -6.98 8.98
C LEU A 271 -14.61 -6.69 8.48
N PRO A 272 -15.57 -7.66 8.50
CA PRO A 272 -16.99 -7.40 8.20
C PRO A 272 -17.69 -6.50 9.22
N GLU A 273 -17.36 -6.59 10.51
CA GLU A 273 -18.01 -5.81 11.58
C GLU A 273 -17.41 -4.39 11.68
N ALA A 274 -16.13 -4.21 11.31
CA ALA A 274 -15.49 -2.89 11.28
C ALA A 274 -16.05 -1.97 10.20
N LEU A 275 -16.75 -2.52 9.20
CA LEU A 275 -17.21 -1.72 8.05
C LEU A 275 -18.47 -0.89 8.33
N GLY A 276 -19.27 -1.20 9.36
CA GLY A 276 -20.46 -0.38 9.73
C GLY A 276 -21.39 0.02 8.55
N VAL A 277 -21.10 -0.48 7.36
CA VAL A 277 -21.87 -0.25 6.15
C VAL A 277 -22.88 -1.39 6.05
N VAL A 278 -24.07 -1.13 6.52
CA VAL A 278 -25.24 -1.95 6.16
C VAL A 278 -25.34 -1.85 4.65
N ALA A 279 -25.15 -2.99 3.97
CA ALA A 279 -25.47 -3.10 2.55
C ALA A 279 -26.93 -2.67 2.34
N PRO A 280 -27.25 -2.02 1.21
CA PRO A 280 -28.61 -1.61 0.89
C PRO A 280 -29.57 -2.79 0.82
#